data_a2ec7658d2cd494a7407b06516e13953
#
_entry.id   a2ec7658d2cd494a7407b06516e13953
#
_cell.length_a   1.000
_cell.length_b   1.000
_cell.length_c   1.000
_cell.angle_alpha   90.00
_cell.angle_beta   90.00
_cell.angle_gamma   90.00
#
_symmetry.space_group_name_H-M   'P 1'
#
loop_
_entity.id
_entity.type
_entity.pdbx_description
1 polymer ?
#
loop_
_entity_poly.entity_id
_entity_poly.type
_entity_poly.pdbx_seq_one_letter_code
_entity_poly.pdbx_strand_id
1 'polypeptide(L)'
;MATLISADDVRARFDIDPDILDARLDSHIGSASRRLRRWVGDSAYADALEGTPTDADRKVDLQNAEAHLAFHYAVYGLNYVLSSKGIVATAMSAEGKEMRKYLTPAETQAVANQMLEVAREIAEPYSIIDAVPGSSWLAEEQDS
;
A
#
# COMPACT_ATOMS: atom_id res chain seq x y z
N MET A 1 -9.61 -11.46 -9.73
CA MET A 1 -8.94 -10.36 -10.43
C MET A 1 -7.45 -10.46 -10.18
N ALA A 2 -6.65 -10.41 -11.25
CA ALA A 2 -5.19 -10.49 -11.13
C ALA A 2 -4.64 -9.20 -10.51
N THR A 3 -3.65 -9.35 -9.62
CA THR A 3 -2.97 -8.24 -8.96
C THR A 3 -1.47 -8.34 -9.21
N LEU A 4 -0.75 -7.22 -9.07
CA LEU A 4 0.69 -7.19 -9.30
C LEU A 4 1.48 -7.81 -8.16
N ILE A 5 0.90 -7.82 -6.96
CA ILE A 5 1.55 -8.32 -5.75
C ILE A 5 0.64 -9.31 -5.04
N SER A 6 1.26 -10.12 -4.16
CA SER A 6 0.57 -11.08 -3.31
C SER A 6 0.61 -10.64 -1.85
N ALA A 7 -0.14 -11.34 -0.99
CA ALA A 7 -0.09 -11.12 0.46
C ALA A 7 1.33 -11.29 1.01
N ASP A 8 2.06 -12.28 0.51
CA ASP A 8 3.45 -12.50 0.93
C ASP A 8 4.35 -11.33 0.56
N ASP A 9 4.15 -10.72 -0.61
CA ASP A 9 4.90 -9.54 -1.02
C ASP A 9 4.66 -8.37 -0.06
N VAL A 10 3.42 -8.17 0.37
CA VAL A 10 3.08 -7.12 1.33
C VAL A 10 3.73 -7.38 2.68
N ARG A 11 3.69 -8.63 3.15
CA ARG A 11 4.34 -9.02 4.40
C ARG A 11 5.84 -8.75 4.37
N ALA A 12 6.47 -9.11 3.26
CA ALA A 12 7.92 -8.95 3.12
C ALA A 12 8.35 -7.49 3.12
N ARG A 13 7.53 -6.61 2.52
CA ARG A 13 7.87 -5.19 2.40
C ARG A 13 7.62 -4.39 3.67
N PHE A 14 6.63 -4.78 4.47
CA PHE A 14 6.16 -3.97 5.60
C PHE A 14 6.25 -4.69 6.94
N ASP A 15 6.94 -5.83 6.98
CA ASP A 15 7.18 -6.60 8.20
C ASP A 15 5.88 -6.90 8.96
N ILE A 16 4.89 -7.38 8.24
CA ILE A 16 3.59 -7.72 8.81
C ILE A 16 3.66 -9.10 9.45
N ASP A 17 3.01 -9.22 10.62
CA ASP A 17 2.92 -10.47 11.37
C ASP A 17 2.43 -11.61 10.45
N PRO A 18 3.16 -12.73 10.38
CA PRO A 18 2.77 -13.87 9.54
C PRO A 18 1.44 -14.52 9.95
N ASP A 19 0.96 -14.25 11.17
CA ASP A 19 -0.34 -14.75 11.64
C ASP A 19 -1.54 -14.03 11.02
N ILE A 20 -1.31 -12.88 10.37
CA ILE A 20 -2.38 -12.18 9.65
C ILE A 20 -2.79 -13.01 8.44
N LEU A 21 -4.07 -13.33 8.35
CA LEU A 21 -4.60 -14.18 7.28
C LEU A 21 -4.47 -13.54 5.90
N ASP A 22 -4.14 -14.34 4.90
CA ASP A 22 -4.04 -13.90 3.51
C ASP A 22 -5.32 -13.20 3.04
N ALA A 23 -6.49 -13.73 3.41
CA ALA A 23 -7.77 -13.18 3.00
C ALA A 23 -7.94 -11.71 3.41
N ARG A 24 -7.38 -11.32 4.56
CA ARG A 24 -7.43 -9.92 5.01
C ARG A 24 -6.57 -9.02 4.13
N LEU A 25 -5.35 -9.47 3.83
CA LEU A 25 -4.45 -8.72 2.96
C LEU A 25 -4.96 -8.68 1.52
N ASP A 26 -5.52 -9.79 1.04
CA ASP A 26 -6.02 -9.89 -0.33
C ASP A 26 -7.13 -8.87 -0.63
N SER A 27 -8.02 -8.61 0.32
CA SER A 27 -9.08 -7.61 0.12
C SER A 27 -8.50 -6.20 -0.03
N HIS A 28 -7.46 -5.89 0.73
CA HIS A 28 -6.77 -4.59 0.63
C HIS A 28 -5.94 -4.48 -0.64
N ILE A 29 -5.33 -5.58 -1.06
CA ILE A 29 -4.61 -5.64 -2.34
C ILE A 29 -5.58 -5.43 -3.49
N GLY A 30 -6.77 -6.01 -3.44
CA GLY A 30 -7.83 -5.79 -4.43
C GLY A 30 -8.22 -4.32 -4.54
N SER A 31 -8.39 -3.66 -3.40
CA SER A 31 -8.70 -2.22 -3.36
C SER A 31 -7.56 -1.40 -3.95
N ALA A 32 -6.33 -1.75 -3.60
CA ALA A 32 -5.13 -1.09 -4.11
C ALA A 32 -5.02 -1.24 -5.63
N SER A 33 -5.26 -2.44 -6.14
CA SER A 33 -5.23 -2.74 -7.56
C SER A 33 -6.23 -1.87 -8.34
N ARG A 34 -7.47 -1.78 -7.84
CA ARG A 34 -8.49 -0.96 -8.49
C ARG A 34 -8.11 0.51 -8.54
N ARG A 35 -7.55 1.02 -7.46
CA ARG A 35 -7.14 2.43 -7.40
C ARG A 35 -5.95 2.71 -8.32
N LEU A 36 -4.97 1.83 -8.30
CA LEU A 36 -3.79 1.98 -9.16
C LEU A 36 -4.18 1.95 -10.64
N ARG A 37 -5.11 1.06 -11.03
CA ARG A 37 -5.62 1.02 -12.40
C ARG A 37 -6.25 2.33 -12.83
N ARG A 38 -6.97 2.99 -11.92
CA ARG A 38 -7.55 4.30 -12.22
C ARG A 38 -6.47 5.36 -12.45
N TRP A 39 -5.37 5.25 -11.68
CA TRP A 39 -4.30 6.23 -11.80
C TRP A 39 -3.50 6.09 -13.09
N VAL A 40 -3.17 4.87 -13.47
CA VAL A 40 -2.23 4.60 -14.58
C VAL A 40 -2.92 4.07 -15.84
N GLY A 41 -4.18 3.69 -15.75
CA GLY A 41 -4.96 3.13 -16.85
C GLY A 41 -4.82 1.63 -16.98
N ASP A 42 -5.81 1.02 -17.62
CA ASP A 42 -5.88 -0.44 -17.78
C ASP A 42 -4.74 -0.98 -18.63
N SER A 43 -4.32 -0.24 -19.65
CA SER A 43 -3.26 -0.67 -20.58
C SER A 43 -1.92 -0.83 -19.86
N ALA A 44 -1.51 0.18 -19.09
CA ALA A 44 -0.26 0.13 -18.35
C ALA A 44 -0.29 -0.97 -17.28
N TYR A 45 -1.42 -1.11 -16.60
CA TYR A 45 -1.59 -2.14 -15.59
C TYR A 45 -1.55 -3.55 -16.19
N ALA A 46 -2.23 -3.75 -17.32
CA ALA A 46 -2.23 -5.04 -18.02
C ALA A 46 -0.82 -5.43 -18.49
N ASP A 47 -0.05 -4.48 -19.02
CA ASP A 47 1.34 -4.73 -19.39
C ASP A 47 2.17 -5.16 -18.18
N ALA A 48 1.98 -4.51 -17.05
CA ALA A 48 2.70 -4.85 -15.82
C ALA A 48 2.36 -6.25 -15.30
N LEU A 49 1.18 -6.77 -15.61
CA LEU A 49 0.79 -8.13 -15.22
C LEU A 49 1.49 -9.21 -16.05
N GLU A 50 2.05 -8.84 -17.20
CA GLU A 50 2.71 -9.81 -18.08
C GLU A 50 4.02 -10.31 -17.49
N GLY A 51 4.37 -11.57 -17.74
CA GLY A 51 5.65 -12.13 -17.35
C GLY A 51 6.82 -11.44 -18.04
N THR A 52 6.60 -10.96 -19.27
CA THR A 52 7.59 -10.22 -20.06
C THR A 52 6.97 -8.88 -20.47
N PRO A 53 6.90 -7.89 -19.57
CA PRO A 53 6.27 -6.62 -19.89
C PRO A 53 7.11 -5.83 -20.90
N THR A 54 6.46 -4.91 -21.62
CA THR A 54 7.17 -4.01 -22.53
C THR A 54 8.02 -2.99 -21.76
N ASP A 55 7.64 -2.68 -20.52
CA ASP A 55 8.36 -1.76 -19.65
C ASP A 55 8.57 -2.41 -18.28
N ALA A 56 9.73 -3.03 -18.11
CA ALA A 56 10.07 -3.74 -16.88
C ALA A 56 10.24 -2.80 -15.68
N ASP A 57 10.78 -1.61 -15.89
CA ASP A 57 10.96 -0.63 -14.83
C ASP A 57 9.60 -0.13 -14.33
N ARG A 58 8.68 0.13 -15.26
CA ARG A 58 7.31 0.51 -14.89
C ARG A 58 6.63 -0.59 -14.09
N LYS A 59 6.84 -1.84 -14.45
CA LYS A 59 6.28 -2.99 -13.70
C LYS A 59 6.74 -2.97 -12.25
N VAL A 60 8.04 -2.80 -12.02
CA VAL A 60 8.62 -2.74 -10.66
C VAL A 60 8.02 -1.58 -9.88
N ASP A 61 7.93 -0.41 -10.50
CA ASP A 61 7.36 0.77 -9.86
C ASP A 61 5.89 0.57 -9.50
N LEU A 62 5.11 -0.02 -10.41
CA LEU A 62 3.69 -0.28 -10.15
C LEU A 62 3.49 -1.34 -9.07
N GLN A 63 4.36 -2.35 -9.00
CA GLN A 63 4.34 -3.31 -7.90
C GLN A 63 4.57 -2.61 -6.56
N ASN A 64 5.53 -1.71 -6.50
CA ASN A 64 5.82 -0.94 -5.29
C ASN A 64 4.66 -0.01 -4.93
N ALA A 65 4.08 0.65 -5.90
CA ALA A 65 2.92 1.52 -5.68
C ALA A 65 1.72 0.73 -5.15
N GLU A 66 1.44 -0.41 -5.74
CA GLU A 66 0.34 -1.27 -5.29
C GLU A 66 0.56 -1.76 -3.86
N ALA A 67 1.79 -2.13 -3.51
CA ALA A 67 2.12 -2.57 -2.16
C ALA A 67 1.89 -1.45 -1.13
N HIS A 68 2.29 -0.23 -1.43
CA HIS A 68 2.07 0.91 -0.55
C HIS A 68 0.58 1.25 -0.42
N LEU A 69 -0.17 1.16 -1.52
CA LEU A 69 -1.63 1.34 -1.48
C LEU A 69 -2.31 0.27 -0.65
N ALA A 70 -1.89 -0.99 -0.82
CA ALA A 70 -2.44 -2.09 -0.04
C ALA A 70 -2.21 -1.87 1.46
N PHE A 71 -1.01 -1.44 1.83
CA PHE A 71 -0.71 -1.14 3.22
C PHE A 71 -1.48 0.09 3.72
N HIS A 72 -1.65 1.09 2.89
CA HIS A 72 -2.50 2.25 3.21
C HIS A 72 -3.90 1.82 3.63
N TYR A 73 -4.52 0.91 2.86
CA TYR A 73 -5.85 0.40 3.21
C TYR A 73 -5.83 -0.54 4.41
N ALA A 74 -4.75 -1.29 4.56
CA ALA A 74 -4.63 -2.31 5.60
C ALA A 74 -4.35 -1.74 6.98
N VAL A 75 -3.68 -0.59 7.05
CA VAL A 75 -3.13 -0.09 8.31
C VAL A 75 -4.18 0.08 9.41
N TYR A 76 -5.36 0.57 9.08
CA TYR A 76 -6.45 0.70 10.06
C TYR A 76 -6.98 -0.65 10.50
N GLY A 77 -7.17 -1.55 9.55
CA GLY A 77 -7.64 -2.90 9.84
C GLY A 77 -6.64 -3.69 10.64
N LEU A 78 -5.36 -3.58 10.30
CA LEU A 78 -4.28 -4.22 11.06
C LEU A 78 -4.22 -3.66 12.47
N ASN A 79 -4.34 -2.35 12.62
CA ASN A 79 -4.36 -1.71 13.93
C ASN A 79 -5.51 -2.22 14.79
N TYR A 80 -6.67 -2.38 14.21
CA TYR A 80 -7.84 -2.91 14.89
C TYR A 80 -7.65 -4.37 15.31
N VAL A 81 -7.18 -5.21 14.39
CA VAL A 81 -6.95 -6.64 14.67
C VAL A 81 -5.85 -6.82 15.70
N LEU A 82 -4.81 -6.03 15.63
CA LEU A 82 -3.67 -6.13 16.51
C LEU A 82 -3.88 -5.40 17.82
N SER A 83 -4.93 -4.59 17.97
CA SER A 83 -5.24 -3.95 19.25
C SER A 83 -5.56 -4.97 20.34
N SER A 84 -5.97 -6.18 19.99
CA SER A 84 -6.14 -7.27 20.95
C SER A 84 -4.82 -7.99 21.25
N LYS A 85 -3.81 -7.88 20.39
CA LYS A 85 -2.50 -8.53 20.55
C LYS A 85 -1.36 -7.52 20.60
N GLY A 86 -1.64 -6.31 20.28
CA GLY A 86 -0.68 -5.23 20.17
C GLY A 86 -0.05 -5.10 18.82
N ILE A 87 -0.46 -4.12 18.05
CA ILE A 87 0.38 -3.61 16.99
C ILE A 87 1.54 -2.89 17.56
N VAL A 88 2.63 -3.29 17.00
CA VAL A 88 3.86 -2.97 17.56
C VAL A 88 4.70 -2.34 16.48
N ALA A 89 4.85 -1.04 16.58
CA ALA A 89 6.00 -0.41 15.98
C ALA A 89 7.19 -0.86 16.83
N THR A 90 8.04 -1.70 16.26
CA THR A 90 9.23 -2.16 16.94
C THR A 90 10.26 -1.04 16.94
N ALA A 91 10.62 -0.56 18.10
CA ALA A 91 11.70 0.41 18.28
C ALA A 91 12.75 -0.20 19.21
N MET A 92 14.01 0.11 18.96
CA MET A 92 15.09 -0.30 19.86
C MET A 92 15.21 0.69 21.00
N SER A 93 15.24 0.18 22.23
CA SER A 93 15.52 1.01 23.39
C SER A 93 16.98 1.43 23.43
N ALA A 94 17.30 2.42 24.27
CA ALA A 94 18.69 2.84 24.49
C ALA A 94 19.57 1.71 25.00
N GLU A 95 18.99 0.66 25.56
CA GLU A 95 19.67 -0.52 26.06
C GLU A 95 19.79 -1.63 25.04
N GLY A 96 19.38 -1.39 23.79
CA GLY A 96 19.40 -2.36 22.73
C GLY A 96 18.25 -3.37 22.76
N LYS A 97 17.28 -3.17 23.64
CA LYS A 97 16.12 -4.06 23.73
C LYS A 97 15.01 -3.59 22.79
N GLU A 98 14.38 -4.56 22.16
CA GLU A 98 13.23 -4.31 21.32
C GLU A 98 12.06 -3.80 22.16
N MET A 99 11.58 -2.60 21.85
CA MET A 99 10.40 -2.04 22.48
C MET A 99 9.23 -2.13 21.53
N ARG A 100 8.10 -2.56 22.05
CA ARG A 100 6.86 -2.67 21.30
C ARG A 100 5.91 -1.56 21.71
N LYS A 101 5.52 -0.74 20.74
CA LYS A 101 4.64 0.40 20.98
C LYS A 101 3.39 0.28 20.10
N TYR A 102 2.24 0.46 20.74
CA TYR A 102 0.98 0.55 20.00
C TYR A 102 0.87 1.88 19.31
N LEU A 103 0.42 1.88 18.06
CA LEU A 103 0.17 3.12 17.36
C LEU A 103 -1.12 3.76 17.87
N THR A 104 -1.06 5.04 18.17
CA THR A 104 -2.25 5.83 18.46
C THR A 104 -3.06 6.04 17.17
N PRO A 105 -4.34 6.41 17.26
CA PRO A 105 -5.11 6.75 16.06
C PRO A 105 -4.45 7.82 15.20
N ALA A 106 -3.82 8.81 15.81
CA ALA A 106 -3.12 9.86 15.06
C ALA A 106 -1.89 9.32 14.34
N GLU A 107 -1.13 8.42 14.97
CA GLU A 107 0.02 7.77 14.36
C GLU A 107 -0.41 6.85 13.23
N THR A 108 -1.50 6.10 13.40
CA THR A 108 -2.09 5.25 12.36
C THR A 108 -2.49 6.08 11.15
N GLN A 109 -3.14 7.22 11.37
CA GLN A 109 -3.52 8.14 10.30
C GLN A 109 -2.29 8.64 9.56
N ALA A 110 -1.23 9.00 10.28
CA ALA A 110 0.00 9.49 9.68
C ALA A 110 0.66 8.43 8.80
N VAL A 111 0.70 7.18 9.26
CA VAL A 111 1.24 6.07 8.47
C VAL A 111 0.40 5.84 7.22
N ALA A 112 -0.93 5.82 7.35
CA ALA A 112 -1.82 5.63 6.21
C ALA A 112 -1.63 6.72 5.16
N ASN A 113 -1.53 7.96 5.59
CA ASN A 113 -1.32 9.10 4.68
C ASN A 113 0.03 9.04 4.00
N GLN A 114 1.08 8.65 4.73
CA GLN A 114 2.42 8.50 4.17
C GLN A 114 2.47 7.42 3.10
N MET A 115 1.81 6.28 3.35
CA MET A 115 1.78 5.18 2.39
C MET A 115 1.05 5.59 1.10
N LEU A 116 -0.05 6.30 1.23
CA LEU A 116 -0.77 6.82 0.08
C LEU A 116 0.08 7.81 -0.72
N GLU A 117 0.78 8.71 -0.05
CA GLU A 117 1.62 9.70 -0.69
C GLU A 117 2.80 9.06 -1.43
N VAL A 118 3.46 8.08 -0.82
CA VAL A 118 4.55 7.35 -1.45
C VAL A 118 4.04 6.62 -2.70
N ALA A 119 2.90 5.95 -2.62
CA ALA A 119 2.30 5.26 -3.76
C ALA A 119 2.02 6.24 -4.90
N ARG A 120 1.48 7.40 -4.59
CA ARG A 120 1.18 8.44 -5.57
C ARG A 120 2.44 8.96 -6.23
N GLU A 121 3.49 9.21 -5.47
CA GLU A 121 4.77 9.66 -6.01
C GLU A 121 5.38 8.64 -6.97
N ILE A 122 5.32 7.36 -6.60
CA ILE A 122 5.84 6.27 -7.45
C ILE A 122 5.05 6.18 -8.75
N ALA A 123 3.72 6.28 -8.68
CA ALA A 123 2.84 6.14 -9.84
C ALA A 123 2.75 7.39 -10.71
N GLU A 124 3.14 8.54 -10.20
CA GLU A 124 2.97 9.83 -10.88
C GLU A 124 3.52 9.86 -12.30
N PRO A 125 4.74 9.36 -12.59
CA PRO A 125 5.28 9.36 -13.96
C PRO A 125 4.43 8.58 -14.96
N TYR A 126 3.60 7.66 -14.47
CA TYR A 126 2.76 6.79 -15.31
C TYR A 126 1.28 7.17 -15.26
N SER A 127 0.94 8.23 -14.55
CA SER A 127 -0.44 8.62 -14.33
C SER A 127 -1.09 9.13 -15.61
N ILE A 128 -2.32 8.68 -15.85
CA ILE A 128 -3.17 9.20 -16.92
C ILE A 128 -4.14 10.25 -16.40
N ILE A 129 -4.15 10.49 -15.09
CA ILE A 129 -4.98 11.53 -14.48
C ILE A 129 -4.28 12.85 -14.69
N ASP A 130 -4.97 13.80 -15.34
CA ASP A 130 -4.43 15.14 -15.54
C ASP A 130 -4.13 15.78 -14.19
N ALA A 131 -2.86 16.12 -14.00
CA ALA A 131 -2.41 16.77 -12.79
C ALA A 131 -2.78 18.24 -12.82
N VAL A 132 -4.08 18.54 -12.63
CA VAL A 132 -4.47 19.88 -12.23
C VAL A 132 -4.00 20.03 -10.79
N PRO A 133 -3.18 21.04 -10.47
CA PRO A 133 -2.60 21.17 -9.15
C PRO A 133 -3.62 21.05 -8.04
N GLY A 134 -3.44 20.03 -7.21
CA GLY A 134 -4.20 19.85 -5.99
C GLY A 134 -5.59 19.24 -6.13
N SER A 135 -6.06 18.88 -7.32
CA SER A 135 -7.45 18.48 -7.47
C SER A 135 -7.72 17.03 -7.79
N SER A 136 -7.00 16.42 -8.74
CA SER A 136 -7.37 15.10 -9.25
C SER A 136 -7.18 13.99 -8.22
N TRP A 137 -6.05 13.98 -7.55
CA TRP A 137 -5.73 12.96 -6.55
C TRP A 137 -6.63 13.08 -5.32
N LEU A 138 -6.90 14.31 -4.87
CA LEU A 138 -7.76 14.57 -3.73
C LEU A 138 -9.23 14.23 -4.03
N ALA A 139 -9.71 14.48 -5.23
CA ALA A 139 -11.06 14.14 -5.64
C ALA A 139 -11.26 12.61 -5.61
N GLU A 140 -10.26 11.81 -6.02
CA GLU A 140 -10.33 10.37 -5.94
C GLU A 140 -10.38 9.85 -4.51
N GLU A 141 -9.67 10.48 -3.60
CA GLU A 141 -9.69 10.12 -2.19
C GLU A 141 -11.07 10.33 -1.56
N GLN A 142 -11.76 11.37 -1.97
CA GLN A 142 -13.10 11.68 -1.44
C GLN A 142 -14.16 10.72 -1.96
N ASP A 143 -13.97 10.15 -3.13
CA ASP A 143 -14.92 9.22 -3.74
C ASP A 143 -14.69 7.76 -3.33
N SER A 144 -13.66 7.48 -2.58
CA SER A 144 -13.33 6.11 -2.18
C SER A 144 -13.90 5.70 -0.82
#